data_0d3ba804f5bcacd5c491b6529033c759
#
_entry.id   0d3ba804f5bcacd5c491b6529033c759
#
_cell.length_a   1.000
_cell.length_b   1.000
_cell.length_c   1.000
_cell.angle_alpha   90.00
_cell.angle_beta   90.00
_cell.angle_gamma   90.00
#
_symmetry.space_group_name_H-M   'P 1'
#
loop_
_entity.id
_entity.type
_entity.pdbx_description
1 polymer ?
#
loop_
_entity_poly.entity_id
_entity_poly.type
_entity_poly.pdbx_seq_one_letter_code
_entity_poly.pdbx_strand_id
1 'polypeptide(L)'
;MRKKLFLTSAAVLWAVTAMNSVHAATDVQKVIDETYVQPEYVLGSSLSEDQKNQTLKKLGYNASTDTKELKTMTPDVYSKIMNVANDSSLQLYSSAKIQKLGDKSPLEVKIETPENITKVTQDMYRNAAVTLGVEHAKITVAAPIPVTGESALAGIYYSLEANGAKVPQANKDLAQEELKALSDINAENKDKTGYDANKLNVALADIKSGLAKAKESKGNLTEEDVRKIVEDTLKNYKLDQVITGNQINIII
;
A
#
# COMPACT_ATOMS: atom_id res chain seq x y z
N MET A 1 41.84 9.21 3.87
CA MET A 1 40.92 10.01 3.03
C MET A 1 39.52 9.41 3.15
N ARG A 2 38.66 10.02 3.96
CA ARG A 2 37.25 9.55 4.12
C ARG A 2 36.42 10.15 2.99
N LYS A 3 35.94 9.31 2.07
CA LYS A 3 34.97 9.74 1.05
C LYS A 3 33.64 10.02 1.76
N LYS A 4 33.26 11.29 1.84
CA LYS A 4 31.91 11.70 2.22
C LYS A 4 30.98 11.30 1.07
N LEU A 5 30.12 10.32 1.32
CA LEU A 5 29.00 10.02 0.45
C LEU A 5 27.98 11.16 0.62
N PHE A 6 27.85 11.99 -0.39
CA PHE A 6 26.72 12.90 -0.51
C PHE A 6 25.52 12.06 -0.92
N LEU A 7 24.67 11.69 0.04
CA LEU A 7 23.31 11.27 -0.27
C LEU A 7 22.55 12.53 -0.64
N THR A 8 22.22 12.62 -1.90
CA THR A 8 21.48 13.72 -2.51
C THR A 8 20.04 13.75 -2.00
N SER A 9 19.61 14.94 -1.67
CA SER A 9 18.32 15.41 -1.15
C SER A 9 17.07 15.09 -2.03
N ALA A 10 16.96 13.90 -2.60
CA ALA A 10 15.81 13.55 -3.46
C ALA A 10 14.55 13.16 -2.66
N ALA A 11 14.70 12.64 -1.44
CA ALA A 11 13.60 12.10 -0.66
C ALA A 11 12.64 13.17 -0.12
N VAL A 12 13.13 14.35 0.27
CA VAL A 12 12.30 15.44 0.80
C VAL A 12 11.38 16.05 -0.26
N LEU A 13 11.82 16.03 -1.53
CA LEU A 13 11.00 16.54 -2.63
C LEU A 13 9.77 15.67 -2.93
N TRP A 14 9.83 14.37 -2.61
CA TRP A 14 8.80 13.39 -2.92
C TRP A 14 7.58 13.47 -1.98
N ALA A 15 7.80 13.64 -0.69
CA ALA A 15 6.69 13.80 0.27
C ALA A 15 5.87 15.06 -0.03
N VAL A 16 6.52 16.10 -0.57
CA VAL A 16 5.88 17.37 -0.92
C VAL A 16 5.14 17.30 -2.26
N THR A 17 5.60 16.50 -3.23
CA THR A 17 4.92 16.34 -4.53
C THR A 17 3.70 15.44 -4.45
N ALA A 18 3.66 14.45 -3.56
CA ALA A 18 2.48 13.60 -3.34
C ALA A 18 1.25 14.39 -2.86
N MET A 19 1.44 15.53 -2.21
CA MET A 19 0.34 16.38 -1.76
C MET A 19 -0.34 17.20 -2.87
N ASN A 20 0.25 17.28 -4.08
CA ASN A 20 -0.44 17.84 -5.25
C ASN A 20 -1.39 16.82 -5.92
N SER A 21 -1.46 15.61 -5.40
CA SER A 21 -2.22 14.49 -5.98
C SER A 21 -3.69 14.45 -5.55
N VAL A 22 -4.18 15.43 -4.79
CA VAL A 22 -5.61 15.48 -4.36
C VAL A 22 -6.58 15.45 -5.56
N HIS A 23 -6.16 15.97 -6.73
CA HIS A 23 -6.99 15.91 -7.94
C HIS A 23 -6.97 14.53 -8.64
N ALA A 24 -5.90 13.75 -8.47
CA ALA A 24 -5.84 12.39 -9.02
C ALA A 24 -6.57 11.36 -8.14
N ALA A 25 -6.68 11.63 -6.84
CA ALA A 25 -7.43 10.82 -5.90
C ALA A 25 -8.93 10.79 -6.24
N THR A 26 -9.50 11.92 -6.68
CA THR A 26 -10.90 12.01 -7.09
C THR A 26 -11.23 11.12 -8.28
N ASP A 27 -10.30 10.92 -9.22
CA ASP A 27 -10.53 10.08 -10.39
C ASP A 27 -10.56 8.59 -10.04
N VAL A 28 -9.73 8.12 -9.10
CA VAL A 28 -9.69 6.70 -8.69
C VAL A 28 -10.97 6.31 -7.96
N GLN A 29 -11.42 7.10 -6.99
CA GLN A 29 -12.66 6.81 -6.26
C GLN A 29 -13.87 6.87 -7.19
N LYS A 30 -13.92 7.85 -8.11
CA LYS A 30 -14.99 7.93 -9.11
C LYS A 30 -15.06 6.66 -9.97
N VAL A 31 -13.93 6.13 -10.42
CA VAL A 31 -13.90 4.87 -11.19
C VAL A 31 -14.45 3.71 -10.35
N ILE A 32 -14.08 3.63 -9.06
CA ILE A 32 -14.65 2.61 -8.16
C ILE A 32 -16.17 2.76 -8.09
N ASP A 33 -16.68 3.98 -7.90
CA ASP A 33 -18.10 4.24 -7.74
C ASP A 33 -18.92 3.94 -9.01
N GLU A 34 -18.34 4.18 -10.18
CA GLU A 34 -19.01 3.99 -11.45
C GLU A 34 -18.89 2.56 -12.00
N THR A 35 -17.77 1.88 -11.78
CA THR A 35 -17.46 0.62 -12.49
C THR A 35 -17.50 -0.65 -11.63
N TYR A 36 -17.32 -0.53 -10.30
CA TYR A 36 -17.31 -1.70 -9.40
C TYR A 36 -18.73 -2.08 -8.93
N VAL A 37 -19.65 -2.19 -9.89
CA VAL A 37 -21.03 -2.68 -9.62
C VAL A 37 -21.00 -4.10 -9.04
N GLN A 38 -20.02 -4.88 -9.46
CA GLN A 38 -19.69 -6.20 -8.89
C GLN A 38 -18.27 -6.19 -8.35
N PRO A 39 -17.92 -7.07 -7.41
CA PRO A 39 -16.55 -7.22 -6.95
C PRO A 39 -15.60 -7.56 -8.09
N GLU A 40 -14.39 -7.01 -8.03
CA GLU A 40 -13.28 -7.33 -8.92
C GLU A 40 -12.30 -8.26 -8.20
N TYR A 41 -11.84 -9.29 -8.89
CA TYR A 41 -10.89 -10.26 -8.38
C TYR A 41 -9.63 -10.26 -9.23
N VAL A 42 -8.47 -10.16 -8.59
CA VAL A 42 -7.16 -10.30 -9.23
C VAL A 42 -6.39 -11.40 -8.54
N LEU A 43 -6.12 -12.46 -9.26
CA LEU A 43 -5.46 -13.65 -8.76
C LEU A 43 -3.98 -13.69 -9.18
N GLY A 44 -3.12 -14.17 -8.31
CA GLY A 44 -1.72 -14.43 -8.65
C GLY A 44 -1.60 -15.55 -9.70
N SER A 45 -0.74 -15.38 -10.69
CA SER A 45 -0.57 -16.35 -11.79
C SER A 45 0.12 -17.65 -11.39
N SER A 46 0.78 -17.68 -10.23
CA SER A 46 1.51 -18.88 -9.76
C SER A 46 0.62 -19.88 -9.02
N LEU A 47 -0.67 -19.56 -8.85
CA LEU A 47 -1.64 -20.44 -8.20
C LEU A 47 -1.91 -21.70 -9.05
N SER A 48 -1.79 -22.89 -8.46
CA SER A 48 -2.38 -24.09 -9.04
C SER A 48 -3.92 -23.99 -9.04
N GLU A 49 -4.62 -24.83 -9.79
CA GLU A 49 -6.09 -24.81 -9.81
C GLU A 49 -6.70 -25.01 -8.42
N ASP A 50 -6.14 -25.92 -7.60
CA ASP A 50 -6.60 -26.11 -6.23
C ASP A 50 -6.36 -24.88 -5.36
N GLN A 51 -5.20 -24.25 -5.47
CA GLN A 51 -4.86 -23.02 -4.76
C GLN A 51 -5.75 -21.85 -5.20
N LYS A 52 -6.05 -21.76 -6.48
CA LYS A 52 -6.98 -20.77 -7.04
C LYS A 52 -8.38 -20.93 -6.45
N ASN A 53 -8.90 -22.13 -6.41
CA ASN A 53 -10.22 -22.42 -5.83
C ASN A 53 -10.27 -22.11 -4.33
N GLN A 54 -9.21 -22.46 -3.58
CA GLN A 54 -9.09 -22.13 -2.16
C GLN A 54 -9.04 -20.61 -1.95
N THR A 55 -8.24 -19.90 -2.75
CA THR A 55 -8.10 -18.44 -2.67
C THR A 55 -9.42 -17.74 -3.00
N LEU A 56 -10.10 -18.14 -4.06
CA LEU A 56 -11.42 -17.62 -4.43
C LEU A 56 -12.44 -17.81 -3.31
N LYS A 57 -12.47 -18.97 -2.67
CA LYS A 57 -13.33 -19.23 -1.52
C LYS A 57 -13.01 -18.29 -0.34
N LYS A 58 -11.73 -18.07 -0.04
CA LYS A 58 -11.28 -17.13 1.01
C LYS A 58 -11.66 -15.67 0.68
N LEU A 59 -11.56 -15.28 -0.59
CA LEU A 59 -11.99 -13.96 -1.06
C LEU A 59 -13.52 -13.80 -1.11
N GLY A 60 -14.28 -14.87 -0.85
CA GLY A 60 -15.74 -14.85 -0.86
C GLY A 60 -16.32 -14.78 -2.27
N TYR A 61 -15.67 -15.40 -3.26
CA TYR A 61 -16.17 -15.52 -4.63
C TYR A 61 -17.40 -16.43 -4.68
N ASN A 62 -18.40 -15.99 -5.41
CA ASN A 62 -19.63 -16.75 -5.67
C ASN A 62 -19.92 -16.76 -7.17
N ALA A 63 -19.68 -17.90 -7.81
CA ALA A 63 -19.86 -18.07 -9.26
C ALA A 63 -21.32 -17.82 -9.75
N SER A 64 -22.31 -17.84 -8.86
CA SER A 64 -23.70 -17.55 -9.22
C SER A 64 -24.03 -16.07 -9.30
N THR A 65 -23.24 -15.23 -8.63
CA THR A 65 -23.47 -13.77 -8.54
C THR A 65 -22.34 -12.95 -9.13
N ASP A 66 -21.11 -13.43 -9.05
CA ASP A 66 -19.91 -12.72 -9.48
C ASP A 66 -19.61 -13.11 -10.94
N THR A 67 -20.22 -12.38 -11.87
CA THR A 67 -20.18 -12.71 -13.31
C THR A 67 -19.04 -12.00 -14.05
N LYS A 68 -18.29 -11.10 -13.38
CA LYS A 68 -17.12 -10.47 -13.97
C LYS A 68 -15.97 -11.46 -14.16
N GLU A 69 -15.19 -11.22 -15.22
CA GLU A 69 -14.00 -12.01 -15.52
C GLU A 69 -12.95 -11.88 -14.41
N LEU A 70 -12.42 -13.02 -14.00
CA LEU A 70 -11.31 -13.06 -13.05
C LEU A 70 -10.02 -12.59 -13.72
N LYS A 71 -9.42 -11.53 -13.19
CA LYS A 71 -8.14 -11.02 -13.68
C LYS A 71 -6.98 -11.85 -13.12
N THR A 72 -5.93 -11.99 -13.89
CA THR A 72 -4.71 -12.70 -13.47
C THR A 72 -3.51 -11.76 -13.48
N MET A 73 -2.81 -11.66 -12.36
CA MET A 73 -1.56 -10.95 -12.22
C MET A 73 -0.43 -11.84 -12.70
N THR A 74 0.01 -11.64 -13.94
CA THR A 74 1.18 -12.32 -14.52
C THR A 74 2.47 -11.53 -14.24
N PRO A 75 3.66 -12.13 -14.34
CA PRO A 75 4.92 -11.41 -14.23
C PRO A 75 5.02 -10.20 -15.19
N ASP A 76 4.55 -10.31 -16.42
CA ASP A 76 4.52 -9.20 -17.38
C ASP A 76 3.61 -8.06 -16.92
N VAL A 77 2.41 -8.37 -16.42
CA VAL A 77 1.47 -7.38 -15.89
C VAL A 77 2.08 -6.74 -14.65
N TYR A 78 2.65 -7.54 -13.74
CA TYR A 78 3.31 -7.04 -12.54
C TYR A 78 4.42 -6.06 -12.88
N SER A 79 5.35 -6.45 -13.76
CA SER A 79 6.49 -5.63 -14.16
C SER A 79 6.06 -4.30 -14.76
N LYS A 80 5.02 -4.33 -15.59
CA LYS A 80 4.46 -3.13 -16.23
C LYS A 80 3.78 -2.20 -15.24
N ILE A 81 2.98 -2.75 -14.32
CA ILE A 81 2.26 -1.99 -13.30
C ILE A 81 3.23 -1.37 -12.29
N MET A 82 4.23 -2.14 -11.88
CA MET A 82 5.21 -1.74 -10.86
C MET A 82 6.41 -0.97 -11.43
N ASN A 83 6.46 -0.82 -12.77
CA ASN A 83 7.56 -0.16 -13.47
C ASN A 83 8.95 -0.74 -13.12
N VAL A 84 9.02 -2.06 -13.06
CA VAL A 84 10.27 -2.80 -12.79
C VAL A 84 10.65 -3.68 -13.96
N ALA A 85 11.90 -4.15 -13.99
CA ALA A 85 12.36 -5.09 -15.01
C ALA A 85 11.49 -6.36 -15.01
N ASN A 86 11.17 -6.86 -16.21
CA ASN A 86 10.39 -8.09 -16.35
C ASN A 86 11.22 -9.30 -15.88
N ASP A 87 10.66 -10.03 -14.93
CA ASP A 87 11.21 -11.27 -14.40
C ASP A 87 10.14 -12.37 -14.45
N SER A 88 10.23 -13.24 -15.46
CA SER A 88 9.29 -14.34 -15.64
C SER A 88 9.34 -15.40 -14.53
N SER A 89 10.36 -15.36 -13.66
CA SER A 89 10.50 -16.28 -12.52
C SER A 89 9.71 -15.83 -11.28
N LEU A 90 9.11 -14.62 -11.30
CA LEU A 90 8.32 -14.12 -10.19
C LEU A 90 7.20 -15.06 -9.77
N GLN A 91 7.15 -15.34 -8.48
CA GLN A 91 6.13 -16.18 -7.86
C GLN A 91 5.04 -15.31 -7.25
N LEU A 92 3.89 -15.23 -7.92
CA LEU A 92 2.78 -14.35 -7.57
C LEU A 92 1.60 -15.19 -7.07
N TYR A 93 1.45 -15.30 -5.75
CA TYR A 93 0.41 -16.11 -5.08
C TYR A 93 -0.62 -15.27 -4.34
N SER A 94 -0.23 -14.11 -3.77
CA SER A 94 -1.21 -13.26 -3.09
C SER A 94 -2.18 -12.63 -4.08
N SER A 95 -3.43 -12.60 -3.69
CA SER A 95 -4.56 -12.21 -4.53
C SER A 95 -5.41 -11.19 -3.80
N ALA A 96 -6.12 -10.34 -4.55
CA ALA A 96 -6.96 -9.30 -4.00
C ALA A 96 -8.37 -9.33 -4.58
N LYS A 97 -9.34 -8.94 -3.75
CA LYS A 97 -10.70 -8.59 -4.14
C LYS A 97 -10.93 -7.13 -3.79
N ILE A 98 -11.54 -6.38 -4.70
CA ILE A 98 -11.97 -5.01 -4.46
C ILE A 98 -13.46 -4.93 -4.67
N GLN A 99 -14.16 -4.37 -3.71
CA GLN A 99 -15.61 -4.21 -3.72
C GLN A 99 -15.96 -2.78 -3.39
N LYS A 100 -16.84 -2.17 -4.18
CA LYS A 100 -17.43 -0.87 -3.87
C LYS A 100 -18.18 -0.93 -2.53
N LEU A 101 -18.03 0.12 -1.74
CA LEU A 101 -18.87 0.41 -0.59
C LEU A 101 -19.68 1.69 -0.84
N GLY A 102 -20.68 1.95 -0.01
CA GLY A 102 -21.42 3.22 -0.07
C GLY A 102 -20.56 4.40 0.37
N ASP A 103 -20.86 5.59 -0.13
CA ASP A 103 -20.10 6.84 0.04
C ASP A 103 -19.84 7.26 1.49
N LYS A 104 -20.61 6.72 2.45
CA LYS A 104 -20.46 6.96 3.88
C LYS A 104 -19.66 5.89 4.60
N SER A 105 -19.24 4.85 3.89
CA SER A 105 -18.46 3.76 4.47
C SER A 105 -16.97 4.11 4.44
N PRO A 106 -16.20 3.83 5.48
CA PRO A 106 -14.76 4.02 5.43
C PRO A 106 -14.11 2.98 4.49
N LEU A 107 -12.86 3.23 4.10
CA LEU A 107 -12.04 2.21 3.46
C LEU A 107 -11.81 1.05 4.43
N GLU A 108 -12.27 -0.13 4.03
CA GLU A 108 -12.06 -1.39 4.75
C GLU A 108 -10.98 -2.23 4.06
N VAL A 109 -10.01 -2.70 4.83
CA VAL A 109 -9.03 -3.68 4.35
C VAL A 109 -9.08 -4.89 5.26
N LYS A 110 -9.09 -6.09 4.68
CA LYS A 110 -9.08 -7.36 5.42
C LYS A 110 -8.12 -8.36 4.79
N ILE A 111 -7.28 -8.99 5.61
CA ILE A 111 -6.49 -10.14 5.22
C ILE A 111 -7.23 -11.38 5.71
N GLU A 112 -7.70 -12.23 4.78
CA GLU A 112 -8.46 -13.45 5.12
C GLU A 112 -7.55 -14.63 5.52
N THR A 113 -6.26 -14.54 5.19
CA THR A 113 -5.25 -15.55 5.51
C THR A 113 -4.06 -14.88 6.19
N PRO A 114 -4.23 -14.31 7.40
CA PRO A 114 -3.15 -13.58 8.09
C PRO A 114 -1.95 -14.49 8.40
N GLU A 115 -2.15 -15.79 8.56
CA GLU A 115 -1.10 -16.78 8.73
C GLU A 115 -0.20 -16.95 7.49
N ASN A 116 -0.74 -16.61 6.30
CA ASN A 116 -0.04 -16.74 5.02
C ASN A 116 0.49 -15.40 4.48
N ILE A 117 0.12 -14.25 5.06
CA ILE A 117 0.69 -12.96 4.71
C ILE A 117 1.71 -12.58 5.79
N THR A 118 2.98 -12.88 5.52
CA THR A 118 4.01 -12.91 6.55
C THR A 118 4.69 -11.58 6.83
N LYS A 119 4.54 -10.60 5.95
CA LYS A 119 5.29 -9.33 6.02
C LYS A 119 4.40 -8.09 6.01
N VAL A 120 3.42 -8.04 5.12
CA VAL A 120 2.52 -6.89 4.95
C VAL A 120 1.34 -6.99 5.91
N THR A 121 1.08 -5.94 6.68
CA THR A 121 -0.08 -5.86 7.57
C THR A 121 -1.30 -5.27 6.86
N GLN A 122 -2.48 -5.45 7.47
CA GLN A 122 -3.73 -4.88 6.97
C GLN A 122 -3.67 -3.36 6.84
N ASP A 123 -3.06 -2.67 7.81
CA ASP A 123 -2.95 -1.22 7.79
C ASP A 123 -1.93 -0.71 6.77
N MET A 124 -0.89 -1.49 6.45
CA MET A 124 0.02 -1.17 5.34
C MET A 124 -0.72 -1.16 4.00
N TYR A 125 -1.58 -2.16 3.74
CA TYR A 125 -2.44 -2.13 2.55
C TYR A 125 -3.42 -0.95 2.55
N ARG A 126 -3.99 -0.60 3.71
CA ARG A 126 -4.88 0.55 3.83
C ARG A 126 -4.15 1.85 3.50
N ASN A 127 -2.97 2.08 4.07
CA ASN A 127 -2.16 3.26 3.80
C ASN A 127 -1.80 3.38 2.31
N ALA A 128 -1.37 2.27 1.69
CA ALA A 128 -1.08 2.24 0.28
C ALA A 128 -2.33 2.54 -0.58
N ALA A 129 -3.50 1.97 -0.25
CA ALA A 129 -4.74 2.23 -0.95
C ALA A 129 -5.17 3.71 -0.87
N VAL A 130 -5.00 4.34 0.30
CA VAL A 130 -5.23 5.80 0.47
C VAL A 130 -4.28 6.61 -0.41
N THR A 131 -3.01 6.24 -0.47
CA THR A 131 -2.02 6.90 -1.34
C THR A 131 -2.39 6.80 -2.83
N LEU A 132 -3.08 5.73 -3.23
CA LEU A 132 -3.62 5.58 -4.58
C LEU A 132 -4.88 6.43 -4.84
N GLY A 133 -5.52 6.96 -3.81
CA GLY A 133 -6.76 7.72 -3.92
C GLY A 133 -8.03 6.90 -3.70
N VAL A 134 -7.94 5.74 -3.05
CA VAL A 134 -9.11 4.96 -2.63
C VAL A 134 -9.64 5.51 -1.30
N GLU A 135 -10.87 6.00 -1.30
CA GLU A 135 -11.50 6.61 -0.12
C GLU A 135 -12.49 5.66 0.57
N HIS A 136 -13.33 4.97 -0.21
CA HIS A 136 -14.33 4.03 0.30
C HIS A 136 -14.46 2.81 -0.62
N ALA A 137 -13.91 1.73 -0.16
CA ALA A 137 -13.97 0.42 -0.78
C ALA A 137 -13.71 -0.65 0.27
N LYS A 138 -14.04 -1.89 -0.04
CA LYS A 138 -13.58 -3.05 0.71
C LYS A 138 -12.53 -3.78 -0.10
N ILE A 139 -11.32 -3.84 0.43
CA ILE A 139 -10.20 -4.59 -0.13
C ILE A 139 -10.01 -5.84 0.72
N THR A 140 -10.02 -7.01 0.09
CA THR A 140 -9.79 -8.29 0.75
C THR A 140 -8.57 -8.94 0.13
N VAL A 141 -7.62 -9.41 0.94
CA VAL A 141 -6.39 -10.06 0.50
C VAL A 141 -6.35 -11.49 1.01
N ALA A 142 -5.91 -12.42 0.17
CA ALA A 142 -5.69 -13.80 0.56
C ALA A 142 -4.50 -14.42 -0.21
N ALA A 143 -3.87 -15.41 0.42
CA ALA A 143 -2.88 -16.29 -0.21
C ALA A 143 -3.04 -17.72 0.33
N PRO A 144 -2.86 -18.75 -0.50
CA PRO A 144 -3.05 -20.15 -0.08
C PRO A 144 -1.83 -20.72 0.65
N ILE A 145 -0.68 -20.07 0.54
CA ILE A 145 0.61 -20.46 1.14
C ILE A 145 1.30 -19.23 1.74
N PRO A 146 2.28 -19.38 2.63
CA PRO A 146 3.05 -18.27 3.18
C PRO A 146 3.80 -17.48 2.09
N VAL A 147 3.54 -16.18 2.02
CA VAL A 147 4.15 -15.21 1.09
C VAL A 147 4.34 -13.86 1.79
N THR A 148 5.12 -12.95 1.22
CA THR A 148 5.30 -11.60 1.78
C THR A 148 4.02 -10.77 1.73
N GLY A 149 3.22 -10.91 0.66
CA GLY A 149 1.97 -10.19 0.46
C GLY A 149 2.07 -9.00 -0.52
N GLU A 150 3.26 -8.63 -0.96
CA GLU A 150 3.49 -7.43 -1.78
C GLU A 150 2.79 -7.48 -3.15
N SER A 151 2.64 -8.68 -3.76
CA SER A 151 1.99 -8.80 -5.07
C SER A 151 0.47 -8.50 -5.06
N ALA A 152 -0.19 -8.59 -3.91
CA ALA A 152 -1.60 -8.20 -3.81
C ALA A 152 -1.80 -6.68 -4.03
N LEU A 153 -0.83 -5.83 -3.65
CA LEU A 153 -0.89 -4.40 -3.93
C LEU A 153 -0.85 -4.12 -5.44
N ALA A 154 0.02 -4.80 -6.18
CA ALA A 154 0.04 -4.71 -7.64
C ALA A 154 -1.30 -5.14 -8.26
N GLY A 155 -1.97 -6.14 -7.65
CA GLY A 155 -3.33 -6.55 -8.04
C GLY A 155 -4.36 -5.45 -7.88
N ILE A 156 -4.27 -4.66 -6.80
CA ILE A 156 -5.14 -3.49 -6.60
C ILE A 156 -4.90 -2.46 -7.71
N TYR A 157 -3.64 -2.11 -8.01
CA TYR A 157 -3.30 -1.18 -9.10
C TYR A 157 -3.83 -1.66 -10.45
N TYR A 158 -3.59 -2.93 -10.77
CA TYR A 158 -4.07 -3.53 -12.01
C TYR A 158 -5.59 -3.47 -12.14
N SER A 159 -6.32 -3.77 -11.07
CA SER A 159 -7.76 -3.67 -11.08
C SER A 159 -8.23 -2.24 -11.38
N LEU A 160 -7.66 -1.24 -10.71
CA LEU A 160 -8.01 0.17 -10.89
C LEU A 160 -7.76 0.63 -12.34
N GLU A 161 -6.57 0.36 -12.89
CA GLU A 161 -6.21 0.77 -14.24
C GLU A 161 -7.01 0.03 -15.32
N ALA A 162 -7.28 -1.26 -15.11
CA ALA A 162 -8.10 -2.06 -16.04
C ALA A 162 -9.57 -1.59 -16.09
N ASN A 163 -10.05 -0.90 -15.06
CA ASN A 163 -11.36 -0.26 -15.03
C ASN A 163 -11.33 1.23 -15.42
N GLY A 164 -10.20 1.71 -15.91
CA GLY A 164 -10.06 3.05 -16.49
C GLY A 164 -9.56 4.13 -15.54
N ALA A 165 -9.19 3.79 -14.30
CA ALA A 165 -8.55 4.75 -13.41
C ALA A 165 -7.17 5.16 -13.95
N LYS A 166 -6.90 6.45 -13.92
CA LYS A 166 -5.58 6.99 -14.24
C LYS A 166 -4.79 7.18 -12.97
N VAL A 167 -4.16 6.10 -12.49
CA VAL A 167 -3.28 6.16 -11.32
C VAL A 167 -1.93 6.74 -11.75
N PRO A 168 -1.54 7.93 -11.27
CA PRO A 168 -0.23 8.49 -11.58
C PRO A 168 0.90 7.52 -11.16
N GLN A 169 1.91 7.35 -12.01
CA GLN A 169 3.04 6.48 -11.68
C GLN A 169 3.68 6.86 -10.35
N ALA A 170 3.84 8.16 -10.10
CA ALA A 170 4.37 8.66 -8.83
C ALA A 170 3.59 8.17 -7.59
N ASN A 171 2.27 8.04 -7.68
CA ASN A 171 1.45 7.52 -6.57
C ASN A 171 1.65 6.02 -6.38
N LYS A 172 1.82 5.26 -7.48
CA LYS A 172 2.12 3.83 -7.42
C LYS A 172 3.50 3.58 -6.80
N ASP A 173 4.50 4.33 -7.25
CA ASP A 173 5.87 4.25 -6.73
C ASP A 173 5.89 4.59 -5.23
N LEU A 174 5.23 5.70 -4.84
CA LEU A 174 5.14 6.10 -3.44
C LEU A 174 4.44 5.05 -2.57
N ALA A 175 3.29 4.53 -3.02
CA ALA A 175 2.55 3.52 -2.26
C ALA A 175 3.35 2.21 -2.11
N GLN A 176 4.14 1.86 -3.14
CA GLN A 176 5.03 0.69 -3.09
C GLN A 176 6.23 0.92 -2.17
N GLU A 177 6.86 2.08 -2.24
CA GLU A 177 7.98 2.44 -1.36
C GLU A 177 7.52 2.50 0.09
N GLU A 178 6.36 3.09 0.37
CA GLU A 178 5.74 3.13 1.68
C GLU A 178 5.46 1.72 2.22
N LEU A 179 4.81 0.87 1.43
CA LEU A 179 4.51 -0.49 1.84
C LEU A 179 5.80 -1.27 2.12
N LYS A 180 6.81 -1.13 1.26
CA LYS A 180 8.10 -1.76 1.45
C LYS A 180 8.79 -1.26 2.71
N ALA A 181 8.89 0.05 2.91
CA ALA A 181 9.53 0.66 4.08
C ALA A 181 8.87 0.20 5.38
N LEU A 182 7.54 0.27 5.47
CA LEU A 182 6.81 -0.18 6.66
C LEU A 182 6.95 -1.68 6.90
N SER A 183 6.93 -2.49 5.84
CA SER A 183 7.09 -3.94 5.99
C SER A 183 8.50 -4.32 6.42
N ASP A 184 9.54 -3.62 5.95
CA ASP A 184 10.93 -3.83 6.39
C ASP A 184 11.11 -3.39 7.85
N ILE A 185 10.61 -2.22 8.23
CA ILE A 185 10.63 -1.75 9.63
C ILE A 185 9.89 -2.73 10.54
N ASN A 186 8.73 -3.24 10.10
CA ASN A 186 7.98 -4.25 10.87
C ASN A 186 8.78 -5.55 11.04
N ALA A 187 9.37 -6.05 9.97
CA ALA A 187 10.18 -7.27 10.02
C ALA A 187 11.37 -7.15 10.99
N GLU A 188 12.01 -5.97 11.05
CA GLU A 188 13.15 -5.71 11.94
C GLU A 188 12.77 -5.50 13.42
N ASN A 189 11.52 -5.08 13.68
CA ASN A 189 11.12 -4.64 15.02
C ASN A 189 10.02 -5.50 15.68
N LYS A 190 9.33 -6.39 14.95
CA LYS A 190 8.17 -7.14 15.43
C LYS A 190 8.38 -7.89 16.75
N ASP A 191 9.61 -8.30 17.02
CA ASP A 191 9.98 -9.04 18.23
C ASP A 191 10.56 -8.13 19.34
N LYS A 192 10.66 -6.83 19.12
CA LYS A 192 11.19 -5.88 20.10
C LYS A 192 10.09 -5.42 21.07
N THR A 193 10.42 -5.41 22.35
CA THR A 193 9.52 -4.88 23.40
C THR A 193 9.17 -3.40 23.12
N GLY A 194 7.88 -3.11 23.13
CA GLY A 194 7.38 -1.75 22.90
C GLY A 194 7.07 -1.44 21.44
N TYR A 195 7.45 -2.30 20.49
CA TYR A 195 7.04 -2.15 19.10
C TYR A 195 5.59 -2.64 18.88
N ASP A 196 4.87 -1.92 18.05
CA ASP A 196 3.52 -2.27 17.60
C ASP A 196 3.33 -1.73 16.18
N ALA A 197 3.17 -2.65 15.22
CA ALA A 197 3.02 -2.30 13.81
C ALA A 197 1.77 -1.44 13.55
N ASN A 198 0.68 -1.66 14.30
CA ASN A 198 -0.53 -0.85 14.13
C ASN A 198 -0.30 0.58 14.60
N LYS A 199 0.43 0.77 15.70
CA LYS A 199 0.83 2.12 16.14
C LYS A 199 1.70 2.83 15.12
N LEU A 200 2.64 2.12 14.49
CA LEU A 200 3.47 2.71 13.43
C LEU A 200 2.62 3.15 12.24
N ASN A 201 1.66 2.33 11.80
CA ASN A 201 0.78 2.67 10.69
C ASN A 201 -0.13 3.87 10.99
N VAL A 202 -0.68 3.98 12.22
CA VAL A 202 -1.46 5.14 12.65
C VAL A 202 -0.55 6.37 12.74
N ALA A 203 0.66 6.23 13.31
CA ALA A 203 1.63 7.31 13.38
C ALA A 203 1.99 7.85 11.98
N LEU A 204 2.12 6.98 10.98
CA LEU A 204 2.38 7.40 9.60
C LEU A 204 1.21 8.24 9.03
N ALA A 205 -0.03 7.85 9.29
CA ALA A 205 -1.20 8.64 8.89
C ALA A 205 -1.19 10.04 9.54
N ASP A 206 -0.84 10.11 10.82
CA ASP A 206 -0.71 11.38 11.54
C ASP A 206 0.48 12.22 11.05
N ILE A 207 1.61 11.59 10.70
CA ILE A 207 2.74 12.26 10.05
C ILE A 207 2.29 12.92 8.74
N LYS A 208 1.62 12.17 7.87
CA LYS A 208 1.08 12.70 6.60
C LYS A 208 0.15 13.90 6.82
N SER A 209 -0.77 13.78 7.78
CA SER A 209 -1.68 14.87 8.16
C SER A 209 -0.93 16.09 8.72
N GLY A 210 0.07 15.86 9.56
CA GLY A 210 0.93 16.92 10.13
C GLY A 210 1.72 17.66 9.05
N LEU A 211 2.29 16.93 8.10
CA LEU A 211 3.01 17.51 6.97
C LEU A 211 2.09 18.34 6.06
N ALA A 212 0.86 17.84 5.80
CA ALA A 212 -0.13 18.57 5.01
C ALA A 212 -0.48 19.92 5.66
N LYS A 213 -0.81 19.92 6.96
CA LYS A 213 -1.13 21.15 7.72
C LYS A 213 0.06 22.11 7.81
N ALA A 214 1.26 21.58 8.00
CA ALA A 214 2.47 22.40 8.03
C ALA A 214 2.75 23.06 6.67
N LYS A 215 2.53 22.33 5.58
CA LYS A 215 2.66 22.87 4.21
C LYS A 215 1.64 23.95 3.93
N GLU A 216 0.37 23.78 4.32
CA GLU A 216 -0.67 24.81 4.17
C GLU A 216 -0.31 26.10 4.93
N SER A 217 0.30 25.98 6.09
CA SER A 217 0.65 27.13 6.94
C SER A 217 1.96 27.81 6.57
N LYS A 218 2.99 27.04 6.13
CA LYS A 218 4.35 27.55 5.89
C LYS A 218 4.71 27.65 4.38
N GLY A 219 3.97 26.97 3.52
CA GLY A 219 4.30 26.81 2.10
C GLY A 219 5.33 25.69 1.90
N ASN A 220 6.61 26.03 1.82
CA ASN A 220 7.67 25.03 1.68
C ASN A 220 8.16 24.53 3.05
N LEU A 221 8.31 23.20 3.17
CA LEU A 221 8.89 22.58 4.35
C LEU A 221 10.38 22.31 4.13
N THR A 222 11.19 22.53 5.13
CA THR A 222 12.59 22.10 5.16
C THR A 222 12.68 20.64 5.61
N GLU A 223 13.82 19.99 5.37
CA GLU A 223 14.09 18.64 5.91
C GLU A 223 13.99 18.61 7.44
N GLU A 224 14.40 19.67 8.13
CA GLU A 224 14.30 19.79 9.58
C GLU A 224 12.83 19.85 10.04
N ASP A 225 11.97 20.59 9.32
CA ASP A 225 10.53 20.64 9.60
C ASP A 225 9.90 19.24 9.48
N VAL A 226 10.24 18.52 8.41
CA VAL A 226 9.74 17.15 8.17
C VAL A 226 10.21 16.21 9.28
N ARG A 227 11.52 16.19 9.56
CA ARG A 227 12.13 15.38 10.61
C ARG A 227 11.47 15.62 11.97
N LYS A 228 11.28 16.87 12.33
CA LYS A 228 10.64 17.24 13.60
C LYS A 228 9.22 16.68 13.70
N ILE A 229 8.43 16.79 12.64
CA ILE A 229 7.06 16.25 12.62
C ILE A 229 7.08 14.72 12.79
N VAL A 230 8.00 14.03 12.12
CA VAL A 230 8.16 12.58 12.23
C VAL A 230 8.55 12.18 13.65
N GLU A 231 9.60 12.78 14.21
CA GLU A 231 10.11 12.46 15.54
C GLU A 231 9.09 12.76 16.64
N ASP A 232 8.45 13.94 16.60
CA ASP A 232 7.40 14.31 17.54
C ASP A 232 6.22 13.33 17.48
N THR A 233 5.82 12.91 16.28
CA THR A 233 4.73 11.93 16.13
C THR A 233 5.13 10.57 16.67
N LEU A 234 6.30 10.03 16.30
CA LEU A 234 6.78 8.75 16.83
C LEU A 234 6.85 8.75 18.36
N LYS A 235 7.26 9.87 18.97
CA LYS A 235 7.28 10.03 20.42
C LYS A 235 5.89 9.99 21.02
N ASN A 236 4.89 10.62 20.41
CA ASN A 236 3.49 10.57 20.86
C ASN A 236 2.95 9.14 20.92
N TYR A 237 3.39 8.29 19.98
CA TYR A 237 3.03 6.87 19.93
C TYR A 237 3.97 5.97 20.75
N LYS A 238 4.99 6.53 21.44
CA LYS A 238 6.03 5.82 22.20
C LYS A 238 6.82 4.83 21.35
N LEU A 239 7.07 5.21 20.10
CA LEU A 239 7.86 4.45 19.12
C LEU A 239 9.30 4.98 19.00
N ASP A 240 9.59 6.15 19.56
CA ASP A 240 10.90 6.82 19.51
C ASP A 240 12.04 6.00 20.14
N GLN A 241 11.72 5.07 21.05
CA GLN A 241 12.70 4.19 21.68
C GLN A 241 12.97 2.90 20.88
N VAL A 242 12.14 2.61 19.89
CA VAL A 242 12.19 1.35 19.13
C VAL A 242 12.57 1.60 17.67
N ILE A 243 12.09 2.69 17.09
CA ILE A 243 12.41 3.11 15.72
C ILE A 243 13.78 3.78 15.71
N THR A 244 14.70 3.24 14.92
CA THR A 244 16.07 3.75 14.81
C THR A 244 16.15 5.01 13.95
N GLY A 245 17.24 5.80 14.10
CA GLY A 245 17.48 6.95 13.24
C GLY A 245 17.56 6.61 11.74
N ASN A 246 18.04 5.42 11.37
CA ASN A 246 18.02 4.96 9.99
C ASN A 246 16.58 4.70 9.51
N GLN A 247 15.74 4.12 10.34
CA GLN A 247 14.34 3.89 10.02
C GLN A 247 13.55 5.20 9.93
N ILE A 248 13.87 6.20 10.76
CA ILE A 248 13.34 7.56 10.62
C ILE A 248 13.73 8.14 9.25
N ASN A 249 14.98 7.99 8.81
CA ASN A 249 15.42 8.47 7.49
C ASN A 249 14.71 7.75 6.32
N ILE A 250 14.21 6.53 6.52
CA ILE A 250 13.40 5.81 5.52
C ILE A 250 11.97 6.38 5.46
N ILE A 251 11.44 6.82 6.60
CA ILE A 251 10.10 7.42 6.70
C ILE A 251 10.07 8.84 6.11
N ILE A 252 11.15 9.60 6.27
CA ILE A 252 11.32 10.97 5.75
C ILE A 252 11.51 10.96 4.24
#